data_00abaa5de912c4431b955923c4a0286f
#
_entry.id   00abaa5de912c4431b955923c4a0286f
#
_cell.length_a   1.000
_cell.length_b   1.000
_cell.length_c   1.000
_cell.angle_alpha   90.00
_cell.angle_beta   90.00
_cell.angle_gamma   90.00
#
_symmetry.space_group_name_H-M   'P 1'
#
loop_
_entity.id
_entity.type
_entity.pdbx_description
1 polymer ?
#
loop_
_entity_poly.entity_id
_entity_poly.type
_entity_poly.pdbx_seq_one_letter_code
_entity_poly.pdbx_strand_id
1 'polypeptide(L)'
;MIKLILRISVFMAVLFAASTLMAQNNPNPEVLKILGVSVEGNRSTEASAIILLSGLKQGNEITVPGEETITAIRNLWKTQIFADVQILIETKINDGVYLLIRVKENPRIRDIIIEGNDEISADKIKEKIPFVSGQVISPNNLNELIHRIKRLYDQDGYLLARIKPELKNFDSLGIRADLVVNIDEGSDVRVYGISFDGNKVYSDSDLKGEMEETIERKWWKFWRSNKFDRKKYQEDKKKILDFYKKNGFRDAEIL
;
A
#
# COMPACT_ATOMS: atom_id res chain seq x y z
N MET A 1 -53.56 30.60 4.67
CA MET A 1 -53.00 29.28 4.97
C MET A 1 -53.13 28.30 3.81
N ILE A 2 -54.25 28.13 3.18
CA ILE A 2 -54.48 27.14 2.07
C ILE A 2 -53.57 27.37 0.85
N LYS A 3 -53.34 28.61 0.44
CA LYS A 3 -52.44 28.91 -0.71
C LYS A 3 -50.96 28.62 -0.46
N LEU A 4 -50.48 28.60 0.79
CA LEU A 4 -49.12 28.30 1.16
C LEU A 4 -48.88 26.78 1.16
N ILE A 5 -49.86 26.00 1.62
CA ILE A 5 -49.78 24.53 1.66
C ILE A 5 -49.79 23.96 0.22
N LEU A 6 -50.57 24.57 -0.68
CA LEU A 6 -50.63 24.12 -2.10
C LEU A 6 -49.30 24.37 -2.84
N ARG A 7 -48.57 25.49 -2.51
CA ARG A 7 -47.24 25.78 -3.10
C ARG A 7 -46.16 24.86 -2.58
N ILE A 8 -46.22 24.45 -1.32
CA ILE A 8 -45.25 23.52 -0.72
C ILE A 8 -45.44 22.09 -1.29
N SER A 9 -46.71 21.65 -1.48
CA SER A 9 -46.97 20.35 -2.05
C SER A 9 -46.59 20.22 -3.54
N VAL A 10 -46.72 21.30 -4.32
CA VAL A 10 -46.25 21.34 -5.72
C VAL A 10 -44.72 21.33 -5.81
N PHE A 11 -44.04 22.06 -4.90
CA PHE A 11 -42.56 22.08 -4.86
C PHE A 11 -42.00 20.72 -4.44
N MET A 12 -42.65 20.04 -3.48
CA MET A 12 -42.24 18.70 -3.04
C MET A 12 -42.51 17.62 -4.11
N ALA A 13 -43.54 17.75 -4.89
CA ALA A 13 -43.84 16.85 -6.01
C ALA A 13 -42.86 17.01 -7.18
N VAL A 14 -42.36 18.23 -7.45
CA VAL A 14 -41.32 18.51 -8.46
C VAL A 14 -39.96 17.99 -8.02
N LEU A 15 -39.61 18.09 -6.74
CA LEU A 15 -38.39 17.51 -6.18
C LEU A 15 -38.39 15.98 -6.20
N PHE A 16 -39.54 15.35 -5.97
CA PHE A 16 -39.67 13.88 -6.05
C PHE A 16 -39.64 13.37 -7.50
N ALA A 17 -40.18 14.11 -8.46
CA ALA A 17 -40.11 13.78 -9.88
C ALA A 17 -38.68 13.96 -10.46
N ALA A 18 -37.91 14.93 -9.94
CA ALA A 18 -36.53 15.13 -10.35
C ALA A 18 -35.58 14.03 -9.82
N SER A 19 -35.88 13.44 -8.66
CA SER A 19 -35.07 12.34 -8.13
C SER A 19 -35.30 10.98 -8.84
N THR A 20 -36.45 10.79 -9.48
CA THR A 20 -36.73 9.57 -10.27
C THR A 20 -36.12 9.60 -11.67
N LEU A 21 -35.77 10.81 -12.21
CA LEU A 21 -35.14 10.91 -13.53
C LEU A 21 -33.62 10.63 -13.51
N MET A 22 -32.97 10.62 -12.33
CA MET A 22 -31.54 10.31 -12.22
C MET A 22 -31.24 8.80 -12.01
N ALA A 23 -32.26 7.97 -11.86
CA ALA A 23 -32.12 6.54 -11.53
C ALA A 23 -32.17 5.60 -12.74
N GLN A 24 -32.19 6.07 -13.98
CA GLN A 24 -32.47 5.25 -15.16
C GLN A 24 -31.41 5.26 -16.25
N ASN A 25 -30.12 5.35 -15.93
CA ASN A 25 -29.07 5.08 -16.90
C ASN A 25 -28.15 3.93 -16.47
N ASN A 26 -28.72 2.81 -15.96
CA ASN A 26 -28.00 1.56 -16.02
C ASN A 26 -28.25 0.95 -17.40
N PRO A 27 -27.26 0.88 -18.28
CA PRO A 27 -27.44 0.17 -19.55
C PRO A 27 -27.81 -1.28 -19.21
N ASN A 28 -28.93 -1.77 -19.78
CA ASN A 28 -29.29 -3.17 -19.65
C ASN A 28 -28.10 -4.02 -20.14
N PRO A 29 -27.74 -5.07 -19.42
CA PRO A 29 -26.71 -5.99 -19.88
C PRO A 29 -27.07 -6.56 -21.25
N GLU A 30 -26.19 -6.41 -22.21
CA GLU A 30 -26.39 -6.90 -23.59
C GLU A 30 -25.34 -7.97 -23.88
N VAL A 31 -25.77 -9.10 -24.43
CA VAL A 31 -24.87 -10.17 -24.86
C VAL A 31 -24.42 -9.87 -26.28
N LEU A 32 -23.09 -9.75 -26.47
CA LEU A 32 -22.46 -9.38 -27.72
C LEU A 32 -21.34 -10.37 -28.06
N LYS A 33 -21.15 -10.65 -29.36
CA LYS A 33 -20.05 -11.48 -29.84
C LYS A 33 -18.80 -10.63 -30.09
N ILE A 34 -17.65 -11.00 -29.55
CA ILE A 34 -16.38 -10.30 -29.80
C ILE A 34 -15.96 -10.53 -31.25
N LEU A 35 -15.98 -9.49 -32.07
CA LEU A 35 -15.52 -9.49 -33.46
C LEU A 35 -13.99 -9.25 -33.56
N GLY A 36 -13.42 -8.54 -32.60
CA GLY A 36 -12.00 -8.29 -32.51
C GLY A 36 -11.64 -7.55 -31.23
N VAL A 37 -10.36 -7.60 -30.85
CA VAL A 37 -9.82 -6.89 -29.69
C VAL A 37 -8.58 -6.16 -30.15
N SER A 38 -8.54 -4.84 -29.93
CA SER A 38 -7.39 -3.96 -30.15
C SER A 38 -6.81 -3.48 -28.82
N VAL A 39 -5.58 -2.98 -28.85
CA VAL A 39 -4.88 -2.46 -27.65
C VAL A 39 -4.31 -1.10 -27.97
N GLU A 40 -4.45 -0.16 -27.04
CA GLU A 40 -3.89 1.20 -27.12
C GLU A 40 -3.16 1.55 -25.80
N GLY A 41 -2.08 2.34 -25.90
CA GLY A 41 -1.36 2.88 -24.75
C GLY A 41 -0.26 1.97 -24.22
N ASN A 42 -0.10 0.76 -24.77
CA ASN A 42 1.03 -0.10 -24.50
C ASN A 42 2.32 0.49 -25.10
N ARG A 43 3.44 0.36 -24.39
CA ARG A 43 4.75 0.90 -24.77
C ARG A 43 5.85 -0.16 -24.75
N SER A 44 5.88 -0.98 -23.72
CA SER A 44 6.87 -2.03 -23.52
C SER A 44 6.27 -3.44 -23.55
N THR A 45 4.96 -3.56 -23.42
CA THR A 45 4.24 -4.85 -23.44
C THR A 45 3.59 -5.06 -24.79
N GLU A 46 3.79 -6.24 -25.40
CA GLU A 46 3.18 -6.60 -26.66
C GLU A 46 1.65 -6.63 -26.58
N ALA A 47 0.96 -6.09 -27.59
CA ALA A 47 -0.51 -6.06 -27.63
C ALA A 47 -1.12 -7.46 -27.55
N SER A 48 -0.52 -8.43 -28.22
CA SER A 48 -0.93 -9.85 -28.18
C SER A 48 -0.89 -10.43 -26.76
N ALA A 49 0.13 -10.08 -25.98
CA ALA A 49 0.26 -10.51 -24.59
C ALA A 49 -0.83 -9.88 -23.70
N ILE A 50 -1.17 -8.60 -23.93
CA ILE A 50 -2.23 -7.93 -23.19
C ILE A 50 -3.59 -8.57 -23.47
N ILE A 51 -3.89 -8.85 -24.75
CA ILE A 51 -5.13 -9.54 -25.15
C ILE A 51 -5.19 -10.93 -24.49
N LEU A 52 -4.11 -11.69 -24.52
CA LEU A 52 -4.05 -13.02 -23.91
C LEU A 52 -4.29 -12.95 -22.40
N LEU A 53 -3.63 -12.03 -21.71
CA LEU A 53 -3.76 -11.83 -20.24
C LEU A 53 -5.17 -11.37 -19.85
N SER A 54 -5.84 -10.57 -20.68
CA SER A 54 -7.20 -10.13 -20.44
C SER A 54 -8.21 -11.29 -20.42
N GLY A 55 -7.93 -12.35 -21.18
CA GLY A 55 -8.84 -13.48 -21.41
C GLY A 55 -9.92 -13.21 -22.45
N LEU A 56 -9.96 -12.00 -23.05
CA LEU A 56 -10.89 -11.66 -24.12
C LEU A 56 -10.42 -12.27 -25.44
N LYS A 57 -11.26 -13.08 -26.08
CA LYS A 57 -10.95 -13.77 -27.33
C LYS A 57 -11.97 -13.48 -28.39
N GLN A 58 -11.52 -13.24 -29.62
CA GLN A 58 -12.41 -13.15 -30.77
C GLN A 58 -13.28 -14.41 -30.90
N GLY A 59 -14.56 -14.22 -31.17
CA GLY A 59 -15.53 -15.29 -31.31
C GLY A 59 -16.29 -15.65 -30.02
N ASN A 60 -15.79 -15.25 -28.84
CA ASN A 60 -16.50 -15.45 -27.58
C ASN A 60 -17.67 -14.46 -27.44
N GLU A 61 -18.67 -14.84 -26.67
CA GLU A 61 -19.74 -13.95 -26.22
C GLU A 61 -19.33 -13.26 -24.92
N ILE A 62 -19.74 -12.01 -24.79
CA ILE A 62 -19.56 -11.21 -23.56
C ILE A 62 -20.84 -10.46 -23.24
N THR A 63 -21.07 -10.23 -21.98
CA THR A 63 -22.10 -9.32 -21.48
C THR A 63 -21.49 -7.93 -21.23
N VAL A 64 -22.11 -6.88 -21.74
CA VAL A 64 -21.59 -5.51 -21.58
C VAL A 64 -22.71 -4.60 -21.03
N PRO A 65 -22.51 -3.99 -19.85
CA PRO A 65 -21.50 -4.30 -18.84
C PRO A 65 -21.70 -5.68 -18.21
N GLY A 66 -20.60 -6.41 -17.92
CA GLY A 66 -20.71 -7.77 -17.37
C GLY A 66 -19.43 -8.29 -16.74
N GLU A 67 -19.51 -9.51 -16.20
CA GLU A 67 -18.43 -10.16 -15.46
C GLU A 67 -17.18 -10.43 -16.31
N GLU A 68 -17.34 -10.66 -17.60
CA GLU A 68 -16.21 -10.93 -18.50
C GLU A 68 -15.28 -9.71 -18.60
N THR A 69 -15.86 -8.51 -18.73
CA THR A 69 -15.09 -7.25 -18.79
C THR A 69 -14.44 -6.93 -17.45
N ILE A 70 -15.14 -7.14 -16.32
CA ILE A 70 -14.62 -6.97 -14.97
C ILE A 70 -13.46 -7.93 -14.73
N THR A 71 -13.62 -9.19 -15.13
CA THR A 71 -12.59 -10.23 -14.99
C THR A 71 -11.36 -9.91 -15.83
N ALA A 72 -11.55 -9.42 -17.05
CA ALA A 72 -10.45 -9.00 -17.93
C ALA A 72 -9.64 -7.84 -17.30
N ILE A 73 -10.30 -6.82 -16.77
CA ILE A 73 -9.64 -5.72 -16.05
C ILE A 73 -8.90 -6.25 -14.83
N ARG A 74 -9.52 -7.12 -14.04
CA ARG A 74 -8.92 -7.72 -12.84
C ARG A 74 -7.70 -8.57 -13.18
N ASN A 75 -7.72 -9.33 -14.27
CA ASN A 75 -6.60 -10.13 -14.72
C ASN A 75 -5.41 -9.26 -15.11
N LEU A 76 -5.64 -8.17 -15.85
CA LEU A 76 -4.59 -7.24 -16.23
C LEU A 76 -4.01 -6.52 -15.00
N TRP A 77 -4.83 -6.07 -14.04
CA TRP A 77 -4.36 -5.43 -12.81
C TRP A 77 -3.55 -6.35 -11.91
N LYS A 78 -3.88 -7.63 -11.84
CA LYS A 78 -3.11 -8.63 -11.07
C LYS A 78 -1.66 -8.73 -11.50
N THR A 79 -1.33 -8.38 -12.74
CA THR A 79 0.04 -8.37 -13.25
C THR A 79 0.90 -7.26 -12.65
N GLN A 80 0.28 -6.20 -12.10
CA GLN A 80 0.92 -4.98 -11.62
C GLN A 80 1.74 -4.22 -12.68
N ILE A 81 1.64 -4.62 -13.95
CA ILE A 81 2.30 -3.95 -15.08
C ILE A 81 1.61 -2.63 -15.39
N PHE A 82 0.29 -2.55 -15.18
CA PHE A 82 -0.53 -1.42 -15.61
C PHE A 82 -0.92 -0.52 -14.44
N ALA A 83 -0.80 0.80 -14.66
CA ALA A 83 -1.28 1.85 -13.77
C ALA A 83 -2.78 2.13 -13.99
N ASP A 84 -3.25 1.95 -15.23
CA ASP A 84 -4.66 2.08 -15.59
C ASP A 84 -5.02 1.07 -16.68
N VAL A 85 -6.27 0.57 -16.62
CA VAL A 85 -6.83 -0.39 -17.58
C VAL A 85 -8.29 -0.03 -17.81
N GLN A 86 -8.65 0.19 -19.06
CA GLN A 86 -10.01 0.44 -19.49
C GLN A 86 -10.37 -0.51 -20.63
N ILE A 87 -11.61 -1.01 -20.64
CA ILE A 87 -12.17 -1.77 -21.75
C ILE A 87 -13.28 -0.93 -22.34
N LEU A 88 -13.13 -0.57 -23.60
CA LEU A 88 -14.04 0.31 -24.33
C LEU A 88 -14.65 -0.44 -25.50
N ILE A 89 -15.89 -0.09 -25.86
CA ILE A 89 -16.48 -0.46 -27.14
C ILE A 89 -15.96 0.50 -28.19
N GLU A 90 -15.17 0.01 -29.13
CA GLU A 90 -14.66 0.79 -30.26
C GLU A 90 -15.72 0.90 -31.36
N THR A 91 -16.35 -0.23 -31.70
CA THR A 91 -17.41 -0.27 -32.71
C THR A 91 -18.36 -1.44 -32.40
N LYS A 92 -19.65 -1.20 -32.59
CA LYS A 92 -20.69 -2.23 -32.51
C LYS A 92 -21.32 -2.44 -33.89
N ILE A 93 -21.43 -3.69 -34.32
CA ILE A 93 -22.03 -4.08 -35.60
C ILE A 93 -23.03 -5.20 -35.31
N ASN A 94 -24.34 -4.92 -35.42
CA ASN A 94 -25.40 -5.84 -35.05
C ASN A 94 -25.18 -6.39 -33.63
N ASP A 95 -25.12 -7.72 -33.47
CA ASP A 95 -24.86 -8.42 -32.21
C ASP A 95 -23.35 -8.63 -31.93
N GLY A 96 -22.47 -7.95 -32.68
CA GLY A 96 -21.03 -8.05 -32.54
C GLY A 96 -20.36 -6.76 -32.09
N VAL A 97 -19.21 -6.89 -31.44
CA VAL A 97 -18.49 -5.76 -30.85
C VAL A 97 -16.98 -5.86 -31.12
N TYR A 98 -16.36 -4.74 -31.48
CA TYR A 98 -14.92 -4.54 -31.40
C TYR A 98 -14.60 -3.88 -30.08
N LEU A 99 -13.69 -4.48 -29.34
CA LEU A 99 -13.24 -3.99 -28.03
C LEU A 99 -11.87 -3.35 -28.15
N LEU A 100 -11.69 -2.25 -27.45
CA LEU A 100 -10.40 -1.59 -27.25
C LEU A 100 -9.99 -1.73 -25.78
N ILE A 101 -8.85 -2.38 -25.56
CA ILE A 101 -8.19 -2.40 -24.26
C ILE A 101 -7.22 -1.22 -24.23
N ARG A 102 -7.58 -0.17 -23.52
CA ARG A 102 -6.68 0.97 -23.29
C ARG A 102 -5.96 0.79 -21.98
N VAL A 103 -4.62 0.83 -22.04
CA VAL A 103 -3.75 0.64 -20.88
C VAL A 103 -2.80 1.81 -20.69
N LYS A 104 -2.39 2.01 -19.44
CA LYS A 104 -1.26 2.85 -19.08
C LYS A 104 -0.28 2.00 -18.29
N GLU A 105 0.92 1.80 -18.83
CA GLU A 105 1.94 0.99 -18.16
C GLU A 105 2.58 1.72 -16.98
N ASN A 106 2.90 0.99 -15.92
CA ASN A 106 3.80 1.44 -14.87
C ASN A 106 5.23 1.50 -15.41
N PRO A 107 6.06 2.46 -14.99
CA PRO A 107 7.43 2.56 -15.43
C PRO A 107 8.30 1.42 -14.88
N ARG A 108 9.43 1.18 -15.55
CA ARG A 108 10.49 0.27 -15.09
C ARG A 108 11.57 1.07 -14.38
N ILE A 109 12.12 0.48 -13.33
CA ILE A 109 13.25 1.08 -12.61
C ILE A 109 14.47 1.09 -13.55
N ARG A 110 15.09 2.27 -13.72
CA ARG A 110 16.40 2.41 -14.34
C ARG A 110 17.48 2.26 -13.28
N ASP A 111 17.50 3.15 -12.29
CA ASP A 111 18.43 3.18 -11.18
C ASP A 111 17.71 3.35 -9.85
N ILE A 112 18.35 2.92 -8.74
CA ILE A 112 17.87 3.11 -7.39
C ILE A 112 18.84 4.04 -6.67
N ILE A 113 18.37 5.23 -6.33
CA ILE A 113 19.13 6.30 -5.69
C ILE A 113 18.59 6.46 -4.25
N ILE A 114 19.48 6.49 -3.27
CA ILE A 114 19.13 6.68 -1.87
C ILE A 114 19.72 8.01 -1.43
N GLU A 115 18.91 8.85 -0.79
CA GLU A 115 19.29 10.19 -0.34
C GLU A 115 18.85 10.40 1.11
N GLY A 116 19.68 11.13 1.90
CA GLY A 116 19.38 11.48 3.30
C GLY A 116 19.58 10.35 4.31
N ASN A 117 20.42 9.37 3.97
CA ASN A 117 20.77 8.23 4.81
C ASN A 117 22.15 8.44 5.49
N ASP A 118 22.21 9.33 6.46
CA ASP A 118 23.47 9.69 7.13
C ASP A 118 23.93 8.64 8.16
N GLU A 119 22.98 7.97 8.82
CA GLU A 119 23.21 7.04 9.92
C GLU A 119 23.25 5.57 9.47
N ILE A 120 22.46 5.21 8.46
CA ILE A 120 22.42 3.85 7.90
C ILE A 120 23.00 3.85 6.48
N SER A 121 24.02 3.02 6.25
CA SER A 121 24.67 2.96 4.94
C SER A 121 23.70 2.58 3.80
N ALA A 122 23.91 3.16 2.62
CA ALA A 122 23.11 2.89 1.43
C ALA A 122 23.07 1.38 1.07
N ASP A 123 24.17 0.66 1.28
CA ASP A 123 24.24 -0.78 0.98
C ASP A 123 23.29 -1.58 1.89
N LYS A 124 23.26 -1.27 3.19
CA LYS A 124 22.35 -1.91 4.15
C LYS A 124 20.88 -1.62 3.82
N ILE A 125 20.59 -0.41 3.30
CA ILE A 125 19.26 -0.04 2.84
C ILE A 125 18.92 -0.79 1.54
N LYS A 126 19.83 -0.85 0.57
CA LYS A 126 19.65 -1.57 -0.70
C LYS A 126 19.31 -3.05 -0.50
N GLU A 127 19.90 -3.71 0.50
CA GLU A 127 19.56 -5.10 0.85
C GLU A 127 18.09 -5.29 1.26
N LYS A 128 17.42 -4.23 1.72
CA LYS A 128 15.99 -4.28 2.09
C LYS A 128 15.07 -3.92 0.94
N ILE A 129 15.60 -3.42 -0.18
CA ILE A 129 14.84 -3.09 -1.37
C ILE A 129 14.58 -4.37 -2.16
N PRO A 130 13.32 -4.81 -2.31
CA PRO A 130 12.99 -6.07 -2.99
C PRO A 130 12.95 -5.94 -4.51
N PHE A 131 13.57 -4.91 -5.08
CA PHE A 131 13.48 -4.57 -6.49
C PHE A 131 14.86 -4.46 -7.12
N VAL A 132 14.89 -4.71 -8.44
CA VAL A 132 16.10 -4.59 -9.26
C VAL A 132 15.85 -3.67 -10.47
N SER A 133 16.93 -3.17 -11.05
CA SER A 133 16.86 -2.43 -12.33
C SER A 133 16.15 -3.26 -13.40
N GLY A 134 15.32 -2.62 -14.21
CA GLY A 134 14.47 -3.24 -15.23
C GLY A 134 13.11 -3.75 -14.73
N GLN A 135 12.89 -3.87 -13.44
CA GLN A 135 11.61 -4.31 -12.89
C GLN A 135 10.56 -3.20 -12.98
N VAL A 136 9.31 -3.59 -13.27
CA VAL A 136 8.15 -2.69 -13.22
C VAL A 136 7.86 -2.29 -11.78
N ILE A 137 7.58 -1.01 -11.55
CA ILE A 137 7.25 -0.50 -10.22
C ILE A 137 5.82 0.03 -10.15
N SER A 138 5.01 -0.62 -9.34
CA SER A 138 3.64 -0.23 -9.06
C SER A 138 3.55 0.55 -7.73
N PRO A 139 2.44 1.29 -7.47
CA PRO A 139 2.20 1.93 -6.18
C PRO A 139 2.26 0.95 -4.99
N ASN A 140 1.81 -0.29 -5.16
CA ASN A 140 1.89 -1.32 -4.11
C ASN A 140 3.34 -1.67 -3.77
N ASN A 141 4.20 -1.74 -4.77
CA ASN A 141 5.63 -1.97 -4.57
C ASN A 141 6.27 -0.84 -3.76
N LEU A 142 5.92 0.43 -4.02
CA LEU A 142 6.42 1.57 -3.25
C LEU A 142 6.00 1.49 -1.77
N ASN A 143 4.77 1.07 -1.48
CA ASN A 143 4.33 0.89 -0.10
C ASN A 143 5.12 -0.24 0.60
N GLU A 144 5.36 -1.35 -0.06
CA GLU A 144 6.17 -2.44 0.48
C GLU A 144 7.60 -1.97 0.78
N LEU A 145 8.21 -1.20 -0.12
CA LEU A 145 9.52 -0.58 0.07
C LEU A 145 9.55 0.28 1.34
N ILE A 146 8.58 1.19 1.50
CA ILE A 146 8.47 2.05 2.69
C ILE A 146 8.47 1.20 3.96
N HIS A 147 7.63 0.16 4.02
CA HIS A 147 7.54 -0.70 5.19
C HIS A 147 8.83 -1.49 5.48
N ARG A 148 9.56 -1.93 4.45
CA ARG A 148 10.82 -2.66 4.62
C ARG A 148 11.93 -1.77 5.15
N ILE A 149 12.11 -0.59 4.56
CA ILE A 149 13.11 0.38 4.99
C ILE A 149 12.73 0.92 6.37
N LYS A 150 11.47 1.26 6.61
CA LYS A 150 11.02 1.75 7.92
C LYS A 150 11.34 0.76 9.04
N ARG A 151 11.12 -0.54 8.82
CA ARG A 151 11.50 -1.58 9.81
C ARG A 151 13.00 -1.62 10.10
N LEU A 152 13.85 -1.39 9.09
CA LEU A 152 15.29 -1.30 9.29
C LEU A 152 15.64 -0.14 10.23
N TYR A 153 15.07 1.04 9.98
CA TYR A 153 15.28 2.22 10.82
C TYR A 153 14.72 2.04 12.23
N ASP A 154 13.54 1.42 12.38
CA ASP A 154 12.92 1.12 13.67
C ASP A 154 13.80 0.19 14.51
N GLN A 155 14.49 -0.79 13.90
CA GLN A 155 15.39 -1.71 14.57
C GLN A 155 16.67 -1.00 15.09
N ASP A 156 17.12 0.01 14.37
CA ASP A 156 18.30 0.80 14.75
C ASP A 156 17.93 2.02 15.64
N GLY A 157 16.66 2.11 16.11
CA GLY A 157 16.19 3.13 17.07
C GLY A 157 15.69 4.43 16.45
N TYR A 158 15.64 4.54 15.12
CA TYR A 158 15.17 5.72 14.40
C TYR A 158 13.64 5.62 14.12
N LEU A 159 12.83 5.62 15.19
CA LEU A 159 11.38 5.44 15.09
C LEU A 159 10.67 6.58 14.36
N LEU A 160 11.30 7.73 14.25
CA LEU A 160 10.75 8.91 13.58
C LEU A 160 11.14 9.00 12.10
N ALA A 161 11.94 8.06 11.60
CA ALA A 161 12.38 8.04 10.21
C ALA A 161 11.19 8.03 9.24
N ARG A 162 11.28 8.89 8.22
CA ARG A 162 10.28 9.03 7.15
C ARG A 162 10.92 8.62 5.83
N ILE A 163 10.25 7.74 5.11
CA ILE A 163 10.72 7.20 3.84
C ILE A 163 9.77 7.69 2.75
N LYS A 164 10.30 8.40 1.76
CA LYS A 164 9.53 8.94 0.63
C LYS A 164 10.14 8.48 -0.69
N PRO A 165 9.69 7.36 -1.25
CA PRO A 165 10.10 6.96 -2.59
C PRO A 165 9.39 7.80 -3.65
N GLU A 166 10.12 8.24 -4.65
CA GLU A 166 9.63 9.01 -5.78
C GLU A 166 10.23 8.48 -7.08
N LEU A 167 9.45 8.52 -8.15
CA LEU A 167 9.95 8.22 -9.49
C LEU A 167 10.33 9.53 -10.17
N LYS A 168 11.60 9.65 -10.55
CA LYS A 168 12.19 10.84 -11.18
C LYS A 168 12.91 10.48 -12.48
N ASN A 169 13.33 11.49 -13.21
CA ASN A 169 14.18 11.36 -14.39
C ASN A 169 13.63 10.35 -15.41
N PHE A 170 12.34 10.47 -15.74
CA PHE A 170 11.72 9.64 -16.77
C PHE A 170 12.46 9.77 -18.10
N ASP A 171 12.58 8.67 -18.82
CA ASP A 171 13.04 8.71 -20.21
C ASP A 171 12.01 9.40 -21.12
N SER A 172 12.42 9.71 -22.36
CA SER A 172 11.57 10.44 -23.32
C SER A 172 10.25 9.75 -23.64
N LEU A 173 10.18 8.43 -23.46
CA LEU A 173 8.99 7.62 -23.70
C LEU A 173 8.19 7.38 -22.42
N GLY A 174 8.71 7.76 -21.25
CA GLY A 174 8.09 7.50 -19.95
C GLY A 174 8.02 6.00 -19.57
N ILE A 175 8.91 5.18 -20.15
CA ILE A 175 8.97 3.74 -19.90
C ILE A 175 9.86 3.43 -18.71
N ARG A 176 10.93 4.21 -18.50
CA ARG A 176 11.89 4.04 -17.42
C ARG A 176 12.00 5.29 -16.56
N ALA A 177 12.25 5.08 -15.28
CA ALA A 177 12.48 6.17 -14.32
C ALA A 177 13.48 5.72 -13.25
N ASP A 178 14.13 6.69 -12.59
CA ASP A 178 14.91 6.43 -11.40
C ASP A 178 13.97 6.35 -10.20
N LEU A 179 14.19 5.36 -9.35
CA LEU A 179 13.57 5.27 -8.05
C LEU A 179 14.45 6.00 -7.04
N VAL A 180 14.07 7.21 -6.69
CA VAL A 180 14.75 8.02 -5.67
C VAL A 180 14.07 7.80 -4.34
N VAL A 181 14.80 7.27 -3.37
CA VAL A 181 14.31 7.02 -2.00
C VAL A 181 14.86 8.11 -1.09
N ASN A 182 14.03 9.13 -0.84
CA ASN A 182 14.38 10.20 0.10
C ASN A 182 14.08 9.74 1.52
N ILE A 183 15.06 9.86 2.40
CA ILE A 183 15.00 9.44 3.79
C ILE A 183 15.24 10.65 4.69
N ASP A 184 14.30 10.88 5.59
CA ASP A 184 14.47 11.80 6.73
C ASP A 184 14.57 10.90 7.97
N GLU A 185 15.77 10.68 8.45
CA GLU A 185 16.02 9.73 9.54
C GLU A 185 15.44 10.20 10.88
N GLY A 186 15.29 11.52 11.03
CA GLY A 186 14.86 12.13 12.29
C GLY A 186 15.86 11.88 13.41
N SER A 187 15.44 12.11 14.65
CA SER A 187 16.27 11.84 15.83
C SER A 187 16.07 10.40 16.31
N ASP A 188 17.14 9.79 16.82
CA ASP A 188 17.06 8.51 17.51
C ASP A 188 16.20 8.63 18.79
N VAL A 189 15.39 7.63 19.06
CA VAL A 189 14.59 7.55 20.27
C VAL A 189 15.40 6.85 21.36
N ARG A 190 15.47 7.48 22.55
CA ARG A 190 16.26 6.99 23.68
C ARG A 190 15.43 6.75 24.90
N VAL A 191 15.77 5.72 25.67
CA VAL A 191 15.13 5.41 26.93
C VAL A 191 15.77 6.23 28.05
N TYR A 192 15.01 7.17 28.60
CA TYR A 192 15.45 8.01 29.73
C TYR A 192 15.10 7.40 31.09
N GLY A 193 13.98 6.71 31.17
CA GLY A 193 13.52 6.07 32.40
C GLY A 193 12.52 4.96 32.11
N ILE A 194 12.47 3.99 32.97
CA ILE A 194 11.52 2.88 32.97
C ILE A 194 10.82 2.89 34.33
N SER A 195 9.50 2.86 34.34
CA SER A 195 8.68 2.71 35.54
C SER A 195 7.64 1.63 35.34
N PHE A 196 7.24 1.01 36.42
CA PHE A 196 6.18 0.02 36.43
C PHE A 196 5.03 0.55 37.27
N ASP A 197 3.81 0.23 36.85
CA ASP A 197 2.60 0.51 37.60
C ASP A 197 1.84 -0.79 37.79
N GLY A 198 1.27 -0.97 38.98
CA GLY A 198 0.54 -2.20 39.36
C GLY A 198 1.40 -3.35 39.88
N ASN A 199 2.71 -3.23 39.96
CA ASN A 199 3.67 -4.22 40.46
C ASN A 199 3.70 -4.28 42.00
N LYS A 200 2.69 -4.88 42.62
CA LYS A 200 2.52 -4.90 44.07
C LYS A 200 3.53 -5.81 44.83
N VAL A 201 4.06 -6.84 44.19
CA VAL A 201 4.89 -7.89 44.81
C VAL A 201 6.38 -7.65 44.59
N TYR A 202 6.78 -7.21 43.44
CA TYR A 202 8.17 -6.94 43.09
C TYR A 202 8.38 -5.45 42.88
N SER A 203 9.53 -4.95 43.33
CA SER A 203 9.86 -3.53 43.11
C SER A 203 10.24 -3.24 41.67
N ASP A 204 10.18 -1.97 41.26
CA ASP A 204 10.70 -1.51 39.96
C ASP A 204 12.16 -1.94 39.74
N SER A 205 12.96 -1.96 40.82
CA SER A 205 14.37 -2.37 40.75
C SER A 205 14.52 -3.84 40.39
N ASP A 206 13.68 -4.71 40.98
CA ASP A 206 13.68 -6.13 40.67
C ASP A 206 13.30 -6.38 39.21
N LEU A 207 12.23 -5.76 38.76
CA LEU A 207 11.75 -5.91 37.37
C LEU A 207 12.72 -5.33 36.35
N LYS A 208 13.38 -4.19 36.64
CA LYS A 208 14.47 -3.65 35.83
C LYS A 208 15.68 -4.57 35.78
N GLY A 209 15.90 -5.36 36.84
CA GLY A 209 16.96 -6.36 36.87
C GLY A 209 16.78 -7.47 35.86
N GLU A 210 15.54 -7.83 35.54
CA GLU A 210 15.19 -8.82 34.51
C GLU A 210 15.26 -8.29 33.07
N MET A 211 15.32 -6.95 32.91
CA MET A 211 15.49 -6.31 31.60
C MET A 211 16.98 -6.20 31.26
N GLU A 212 17.42 -6.96 30.29
CA GLU A 212 18.83 -7.00 29.89
C GLU A 212 19.14 -6.08 28.71
N GLU A 213 18.17 -5.90 27.82
CA GLU A 213 18.35 -5.26 26.53
C GLU A 213 17.91 -3.78 26.52
N THR A 214 16.80 -3.47 27.19
CA THR A 214 16.27 -2.11 27.30
C THR A 214 16.83 -1.45 28.56
N ILE A 215 17.74 -0.47 28.36
CA ILE A 215 18.43 0.19 29.47
C ILE A 215 18.12 1.67 29.53
N GLU A 216 17.94 2.14 30.77
CA GLU A 216 17.83 3.58 31.06
C GLU A 216 19.16 4.29 30.82
N ARG A 217 19.11 5.55 30.42
CA ARG A 217 20.28 6.42 30.35
C ARG A 217 20.83 6.65 31.75
N LYS A 218 22.03 6.11 32.02
CA LYS A 218 22.78 6.36 33.26
C LYS A 218 24.09 7.04 32.92
N TRP A 219 24.40 8.20 33.54
CA TRP A 219 25.57 9.02 33.23
C TRP A 219 26.92 8.26 33.39
N TRP A 220 26.95 7.21 34.26
CA TRP A 220 28.13 6.38 34.49
C TRP A 220 28.22 5.13 33.60
N LYS A 221 27.21 4.89 32.76
CA LYS A 221 27.18 3.76 31.79
C LYS A 221 27.18 4.28 30.34
N PHE A 222 28.05 5.25 30.05
CA PHE A 222 28.13 5.92 28.74
C PHE A 222 28.51 4.98 27.58
N TRP A 223 29.06 3.77 27.87
CA TRP A 223 29.43 2.76 26.89
C TRP A 223 28.26 1.88 26.42
N ARG A 224 27.10 1.93 27.08
CA ARG A 224 25.90 1.19 26.67
C ARG A 224 24.95 2.12 25.94
N SER A 225 24.51 1.67 24.73
CA SER A 225 23.50 2.39 23.97
C SER A 225 22.15 2.32 24.69
N ASN A 226 21.52 3.46 24.91
CA ASN A 226 20.15 3.58 25.40
C ASN A 226 19.16 3.90 24.27
N LYS A 227 19.52 3.64 23.02
CA LYS A 227 18.59 3.71 21.89
C LYS A 227 17.47 2.70 22.10
N PHE A 228 16.24 3.13 21.85
CA PHE A 228 15.09 2.26 21.98
C PHE A 228 15.02 1.29 20.79
N ASP A 229 15.04 0.00 21.07
CA ASP A 229 14.83 -1.08 20.12
C ASP A 229 13.53 -1.81 20.47
N ARG A 230 12.55 -1.73 19.59
CA ARG A 230 11.23 -2.35 19.84
C ARG A 230 11.30 -3.86 20.02
N LYS A 231 12.18 -4.55 19.26
CA LYS A 231 12.31 -6.00 19.35
C LYS A 231 12.89 -6.40 20.72
N LYS A 232 13.96 -5.76 21.12
CA LYS A 232 14.61 -5.95 22.42
C LYS A 232 13.66 -5.65 23.57
N TYR A 233 12.88 -4.57 23.46
CA TYR A 233 11.84 -4.26 24.45
C TYR A 233 10.78 -5.36 24.58
N GLN A 234 10.36 -5.97 23.47
CA GLN A 234 9.41 -7.11 23.53
C GLN A 234 10.05 -8.36 24.14
N GLU A 235 11.34 -8.58 23.91
CA GLU A 235 12.10 -9.66 24.56
C GLU A 235 12.19 -9.44 26.08
N ASP A 236 12.47 -8.23 26.53
CA ASP A 236 12.49 -7.87 27.94
C ASP A 236 11.09 -7.98 28.59
N LYS A 237 10.02 -7.55 27.92
CA LYS A 237 8.65 -7.81 28.40
C LYS A 237 8.39 -9.30 28.64
N LYS A 238 8.86 -10.15 27.73
CA LYS A 238 8.73 -11.59 27.88
C LYS A 238 9.52 -12.12 29.09
N LYS A 239 10.76 -11.65 29.30
CA LYS A 239 11.57 -12.02 30.45
C LYS A 239 10.88 -11.68 31.78
N ILE A 240 10.28 -10.48 31.87
CA ILE A 240 9.49 -10.08 33.05
C ILE A 240 8.31 -11.03 33.25
N LEU A 241 7.55 -11.37 32.23
CA LEU A 241 6.44 -12.33 32.36
C LEU A 241 6.91 -13.73 32.77
N ASP A 242 8.03 -14.20 32.24
CA ASP A 242 8.62 -15.47 32.57
C ASP A 242 9.12 -15.47 34.05
N PHE A 243 9.67 -14.36 34.53
CA PHE A 243 10.04 -14.15 35.91
C PHE A 243 8.82 -14.26 36.83
N TYR A 244 7.71 -13.59 36.54
CA TYR A 244 6.46 -13.70 37.29
C TYR A 244 5.94 -15.13 37.30
N LYS A 245 5.92 -15.83 36.16
CA LYS A 245 5.46 -17.23 36.05
C LYS A 245 6.31 -18.19 36.86
N LYS A 246 7.64 -18.05 36.84
CA LYS A 246 8.56 -18.86 37.66
C LYS A 246 8.32 -18.69 39.15
N ASN A 247 7.86 -17.52 39.58
CA ASN A 247 7.57 -17.20 40.97
C ASN A 247 6.09 -17.44 41.35
N GLY A 248 5.33 -18.19 40.53
CA GLY A 248 3.98 -18.63 40.84
C GLY A 248 2.84 -17.75 40.34
N PHE A 249 3.13 -16.62 39.69
CA PHE A 249 2.12 -15.69 39.15
C PHE A 249 1.79 -16.04 37.70
N ARG A 250 0.98 -17.06 37.48
CA ARG A 250 0.68 -17.60 36.15
C ARG A 250 -0.12 -16.63 35.23
N ASP A 251 -0.97 -15.80 35.87
CA ASP A 251 -1.90 -14.92 35.20
C ASP A 251 -1.37 -13.45 35.13
N ALA A 252 -0.06 -13.25 35.30
CA ALA A 252 0.54 -11.95 35.17
C ALA A 252 0.50 -11.49 33.71
N GLU A 253 0.05 -10.26 33.50
CA GLU A 253 -0.03 -9.60 32.18
C GLU A 253 0.68 -8.24 32.21
N ILE A 254 1.22 -7.83 31.08
CA ILE A 254 1.74 -6.47 30.86
C ILE A 254 0.84 -5.82 29.81
N LEU A 255 0.10 -4.80 30.24
CA LEU A 255 -0.85 -4.05 29.41
C LEU A 255 -0.16 -3.07 28.44
#